data_9aa453a64434c16515da7654a4e221d0
#
_entry.id   9aa453a64434c16515da7654a4e221d0
#
_cell.length_a   1.000
_cell.length_b   1.000
_cell.length_c   1.000
_cell.angle_alpha   90.00
_cell.angle_beta   90.00
_cell.angle_gamma   90.00
#
_symmetry.space_group_name_H-M   'P 1'
#
loop_
_entity.id
_entity.type
_entity.pdbx_description
1 polymer ?
#
loop_
_entity_poly.entity_id
_entity_poly.type
_entity_poly.pdbx_seq_one_letter_code
_entity_poly.pdbx_strand_id
1 'polypeptide(L)'
;MKIIAITTPQIIDEDVFLIKNLLERGIDIIHFRKPGADINVCRQLLLQLTKEERTHIVIHDFPELYVELSLKGIHINRNVTNLPNEYNGCKTRSCHSFEEVVKHKKDYDYLFLSPIFDSISKAGYKSGFNDQELLEASNSGIIDEKVIALGGVTFDKIPYLKKLNFGGVAMIGGLYNLEILDFLIKQE
;
A
#
# COMPACT_ATOMS: atom_id res chain seq x y z
N MET A 1 5.68 6.95 -10.90
CA MET A 1 5.04 7.03 -9.57
C MET A 1 4.34 5.70 -9.33
N LYS A 2 4.57 5.03 -8.19
CA LYS A 2 3.97 3.71 -7.90
C LYS A 2 2.47 3.84 -7.59
N ILE A 3 1.67 2.89 -8.07
CA ILE A 3 0.26 2.76 -7.69
C ILE A 3 0.11 1.47 -6.88
N ILE A 4 -0.34 1.61 -5.65
CA ILE A 4 -0.44 0.52 -4.68
C ILE A 4 -1.90 0.31 -4.30
N ALA A 5 -2.36 -0.93 -4.37
CA ALA A 5 -3.67 -1.31 -3.86
C ALA A 5 -3.53 -1.97 -2.48
N ILE A 6 -4.44 -1.65 -1.59
CA ILE A 6 -4.58 -2.34 -0.30
C ILE A 6 -5.91 -3.09 -0.32
N THR A 7 -5.90 -4.40 -0.05
CA THR A 7 -7.12 -5.21 -0.03
C THR A 7 -8.08 -4.74 1.06
N THR A 8 -9.37 -4.98 0.87
CA THR A 8 -10.38 -4.79 1.91
C THR A 8 -10.04 -5.62 3.14
N PRO A 9 -10.38 -5.16 4.35
CA PRO A 9 -10.04 -5.90 5.57
C PRO A 9 -10.79 -7.23 5.72
N GLN A 10 -11.98 -7.35 5.12
CA GLN A 10 -12.76 -8.59 5.11
C GLN A 10 -12.29 -9.50 3.99
N ILE A 11 -12.39 -10.82 4.22
CA ILE A 11 -12.28 -11.81 3.16
C ILE A 11 -13.59 -11.82 2.37
N ILE A 12 -13.49 -11.72 1.06
CA ILE A 12 -14.60 -11.82 0.12
C ILE A 12 -14.28 -12.85 -0.97
N ASP A 13 -15.30 -13.45 -1.56
CA ASP A 13 -15.13 -14.50 -2.57
C ASP A 13 -14.36 -14.01 -3.80
N GLU A 14 -14.47 -12.70 -4.11
CA GLU A 14 -13.84 -12.06 -5.25
C GLU A 14 -12.39 -11.61 -5.01
N ASP A 15 -11.81 -11.80 -3.82
CA ASP A 15 -10.47 -11.30 -3.50
C ASP A 15 -9.41 -11.67 -4.55
N VAL A 16 -9.36 -12.94 -4.94
CA VAL A 16 -8.38 -13.44 -5.92
C VAL A 16 -8.63 -12.83 -7.30
N PHE A 17 -9.88 -12.78 -7.72
CA PHE A 17 -10.28 -12.16 -9.00
C PHE A 17 -9.88 -10.69 -9.04
N LEU A 18 -10.15 -9.94 -7.98
CA LEU A 18 -9.81 -8.52 -7.87
C LEU A 18 -8.30 -8.30 -7.90
N ILE A 19 -7.51 -9.09 -7.15
CA ILE A 19 -6.05 -9.00 -7.17
C ILE A 19 -5.50 -9.21 -8.58
N LYS A 20 -5.94 -10.26 -9.28
CA LYS A 20 -5.49 -10.54 -10.66
C LYS A 20 -5.83 -9.40 -11.61
N ASN A 21 -7.06 -8.92 -11.56
CA ASN A 21 -7.50 -7.80 -12.40
C ASN A 21 -6.71 -6.51 -12.14
N LEU A 22 -6.38 -6.22 -10.87
CA LEU A 22 -5.57 -5.06 -10.52
C LEU A 22 -4.15 -5.18 -11.11
N LEU A 23 -3.53 -6.35 -10.99
CA LEU A 23 -2.19 -6.61 -11.55
C LEU A 23 -2.18 -6.54 -13.08
N GLU A 24 -3.18 -7.13 -13.76
CA GLU A 24 -3.36 -7.05 -15.22
C GLU A 24 -3.53 -5.61 -15.72
N ARG A 25 -4.06 -4.72 -14.90
CA ARG A 25 -4.22 -3.29 -15.17
C ARG A 25 -3.03 -2.43 -14.75
N GLY A 26 -1.91 -3.04 -14.40
CA GLY A 26 -0.66 -2.33 -14.12
C GLY A 26 -0.54 -1.75 -12.72
N ILE A 27 -1.31 -2.23 -11.74
CA ILE A 27 -1.05 -1.92 -10.33
C ILE A 27 0.29 -2.55 -9.94
N ASP A 28 1.20 -1.73 -9.43
CA ASP A 28 2.58 -2.15 -9.15
C ASP A 28 2.70 -3.12 -7.99
N ILE A 29 1.91 -2.89 -6.92
CA ILE A 29 2.01 -3.64 -5.67
C ILE A 29 0.62 -3.81 -5.04
N ILE A 30 0.36 -4.99 -4.52
CA ILE A 30 -0.82 -5.29 -3.72
C ILE A 30 -0.41 -5.50 -2.26
N HIS A 31 -0.92 -4.69 -1.35
CA HIS A 31 -0.84 -4.95 0.07
C HIS A 31 -1.98 -5.86 0.50
N PHE A 32 -1.66 -7.13 0.72
CA PHE A 32 -2.62 -8.12 1.21
C PHE A 32 -2.80 -7.94 2.72
N ARG A 33 -3.94 -7.36 3.09
CA ARG A 33 -4.27 -7.01 4.47
C ARG A 33 -5.63 -7.59 4.86
N LYS A 34 -5.62 -8.62 5.72
CA LYS A 34 -6.82 -9.33 6.20
C LYS A 34 -6.76 -9.48 7.72
N PRO A 35 -6.95 -8.38 8.49
CA PRO A 35 -6.80 -8.40 9.93
C PRO A 35 -7.79 -9.36 10.59
N GLY A 36 -7.29 -10.23 11.46
CA GLY A 36 -8.09 -11.24 12.16
C GLY A 36 -8.49 -12.48 11.34
N ALA A 37 -8.02 -12.57 10.09
CA ALA A 37 -8.23 -13.78 9.29
C ALA A 37 -7.37 -14.95 9.80
N ASP A 38 -7.79 -16.17 9.47
CA ASP A 38 -6.99 -17.37 9.71
C ASP A 38 -5.87 -17.49 8.67
N ILE A 39 -4.67 -17.91 9.11
CA ILE A 39 -3.51 -18.06 8.23
C ILE A 39 -3.74 -19.03 7.09
N ASN A 40 -4.46 -20.13 7.31
CA ASN A 40 -4.72 -21.14 6.28
C ASN A 40 -5.65 -20.57 5.21
N VAL A 41 -6.61 -19.75 5.59
CA VAL A 41 -7.49 -19.06 4.64
C VAL A 41 -6.66 -18.08 3.79
N CYS A 42 -5.80 -17.26 4.40
CA CYS A 42 -4.89 -16.37 3.68
C CYS A 42 -3.96 -17.15 2.73
N ARG A 43 -3.40 -18.27 3.20
CA ARG A 43 -2.57 -19.16 2.39
C ARG A 43 -3.31 -19.69 1.17
N GLN A 44 -4.53 -20.18 1.33
CA GLN A 44 -5.33 -20.72 0.23
C GLN A 44 -5.71 -19.67 -0.80
N LEU A 45 -6.00 -18.44 -0.38
CA LEU A 45 -6.24 -17.33 -1.30
C LEU A 45 -4.96 -17.01 -2.12
N LEU A 46 -3.82 -16.86 -1.45
CA LEU A 46 -2.56 -16.52 -2.11
C LEU A 46 -2.02 -17.66 -3.01
N LEU A 47 -2.33 -18.93 -2.72
CA LEU A 47 -1.97 -20.05 -3.58
C LEU A 47 -2.73 -20.09 -4.91
N GLN A 48 -3.87 -19.39 -5.03
CA GLN A 48 -4.60 -19.26 -6.29
C GLN A 48 -3.95 -18.23 -7.25
N LEU A 49 -3.00 -17.46 -6.75
CA LEU A 49 -2.15 -16.57 -7.56
C LEU A 49 -0.98 -17.37 -8.15
N THR A 50 -0.56 -17.01 -9.34
CA THR A 50 0.68 -17.54 -9.95
C THR A 50 1.91 -17.11 -9.15
N LYS A 51 3.06 -17.75 -9.41
CA LYS A 51 4.33 -17.35 -8.77
C LYS A 51 4.70 -15.90 -9.12
N GLU A 52 4.46 -15.48 -10.35
CA GLU A 52 4.72 -14.13 -10.82
C GLU A 52 3.81 -13.12 -10.09
N GLU A 53 2.50 -13.32 -10.07
CA GLU A 53 1.55 -12.45 -9.35
C GLU A 53 1.93 -12.31 -7.87
N ARG A 54 2.39 -13.37 -7.21
CA ARG A 54 2.83 -13.34 -5.81
C ARG A 54 4.04 -12.43 -5.57
N THR A 55 4.90 -12.22 -6.57
CA THR A 55 6.04 -11.29 -6.45
C THR A 55 5.60 -9.82 -6.34
N HIS A 56 4.33 -9.51 -6.54
CA HIS A 56 3.74 -8.19 -6.34
C HIS A 56 3.04 -8.02 -4.97
N ILE A 57 2.98 -9.08 -4.15
CA ILE A 57 2.22 -9.08 -2.89
C ILE A 57 3.12 -8.70 -1.71
N VAL A 58 2.73 -7.67 -0.96
CA VAL A 58 3.27 -7.34 0.37
C VAL A 58 2.25 -7.75 1.43
N ILE A 59 2.64 -8.63 2.36
CA ILE A 59 1.74 -9.15 3.39
C ILE A 59 1.78 -8.32 4.66
N HIS A 60 0.63 -8.13 5.33
CA HIS A 60 0.52 -7.35 6.57
C HIS A 60 0.53 -8.19 7.84
N ASP A 61 0.14 -9.44 7.76
CA ASP A 61 0.07 -10.41 8.85
C ASP A 61 0.72 -11.73 8.36
N PHE A 62 1.08 -12.61 9.27
CA PHE A 62 1.66 -13.93 8.96
C PHE A 62 2.95 -13.85 8.12
N PRO A 63 4.06 -13.29 8.69
CA PRO A 63 5.33 -13.12 7.97
C PRO A 63 5.93 -14.44 7.44
N GLU A 64 5.55 -15.59 7.99
CA GLU A 64 5.91 -16.92 7.50
C GLU A 64 5.44 -17.19 6.07
N LEU A 65 4.30 -16.63 5.66
CA LEU A 65 3.78 -16.77 4.28
C LEU A 65 4.68 -16.07 3.24
N TYR A 66 5.49 -15.07 3.66
CA TYR A 66 6.46 -14.45 2.77
C TYR A 66 7.46 -15.48 2.23
N VAL A 67 8.05 -16.29 3.12
CA VAL A 67 9.02 -17.33 2.75
C VAL A 67 8.34 -18.45 1.98
N GLU A 68 7.22 -18.95 2.53
CA GLU A 68 6.49 -20.10 1.98
C GLU A 68 6.03 -19.87 0.53
N LEU A 69 5.54 -18.66 0.24
CA LEU A 69 4.89 -18.34 -1.03
C LEU A 69 5.74 -17.46 -1.95
N SER A 70 6.96 -17.09 -1.55
CA SER A 70 7.86 -16.19 -2.28
C SER A 70 7.20 -14.85 -2.62
N LEU A 71 6.62 -14.21 -1.60
CA LEU A 71 5.95 -12.92 -1.74
C LEU A 71 6.97 -11.79 -1.94
N LYS A 72 6.51 -10.60 -2.35
CA LYS A 72 7.34 -9.40 -2.51
C LYS A 72 7.97 -8.94 -1.20
N GLY A 73 7.19 -8.93 -0.12
CA GLY A 73 7.65 -8.35 1.13
C GLY A 73 6.65 -8.38 2.27
N ILE A 74 7.03 -7.67 3.33
CA ILE A 74 6.26 -7.61 4.58
C ILE A 74 6.05 -6.16 5.00
N HIS A 75 4.81 -5.84 5.38
CA HIS A 75 4.47 -4.57 6.03
C HIS A 75 4.61 -4.69 7.55
N ILE A 76 5.61 -4.00 8.10
CA ILE A 76 5.88 -4.00 9.52
C ILE A 76 4.82 -3.18 10.25
N ASN A 77 4.16 -3.80 11.21
CA ASN A 77 3.12 -3.20 12.05
C ASN A 77 3.26 -3.72 13.49
N ARG A 78 2.32 -3.35 14.38
CA ARG A 78 2.35 -3.78 15.79
C ARG A 78 2.24 -5.30 16.00
N ASN A 79 1.68 -6.04 15.03
CA ASN A 79 1.49 -7.49 15.11
C ASN A 79 2.67 -8.24 14.49
N VAL A 80 3.45 -7.58 13.61
CA VAL A 80 4.61 -8.16 12.93
C VAL A 80 5.85 -7.42 13.39
N THR A 81 6.46 -7.92 14.46
CA THR A 81 7.65 -7.33 15.09
C THR A 81 8.93 -8.05 14.68
N ASN A 82 8.84 -9.33 14.32
CA ASN A 82 9.97 -10.16 13.91
C ASN A 82 9.85 -10.53 12.44
N LEU A 83 10.95 -10.36 11.74
CA LEU A 83 11.10 -10.81 10.36
C LEU A 83 11.66 -12.24 10.32
N PRO A 84 11.36 -13.02 9.28
CA PRO A 84 12.01 -14.31 9.05
C PRO A 84 13.54 -14.16 9.02
N ASN A 85 14.26 -15.23 9.38
CA ASN A 85 15.71 -15.26 9.25
C ASN A 85 16.12 -14.98 7.80
N GLU A 86 17.21 -14.23 7.63
CA GLU A 86 17.75 -13.86 6.30
C GLU A 86 16.73 -13.14 5.40
N TYR A 87 15.81 -12.35 6.00
CA TYR A 87 14.83 -11.58 5.25
C TYR A 87 15.51 -10.58 4.30
N ASN A 88 15.22 -10.69 3.03
CA ASN A 88 15.73 -9.82 1.96
C ASN A 88 14.61 -9.22 1.08
N GLY A 89 13.37 -9.34 1.50
CA GLY A 89 12.20 -8.81 0.79
C GLY A 89 11.96 -7.32 1.05
N CYS A 90 10.99 -6.79 0.35
CA CYS A 90 10.54 -5.42 0.52
C CYS A 90 9.97 -5.19 1.92
N LYS A 91 10.55 -4.24 2.65
CA LYS A 91 10.16 -3.88 4.02
C LYS A 91 9.44 -2.52 4.03
N THR A 92 8.22 -2.49 4.51
CA THR A 92 7.38 -1.30 4.50
C THR A 92 6.74 -1.02 5.86
N ARG A 93 6.31 0.22 6.10
CA ARG A 93 5.69 0.66 7.34
C ARG A 93 4.75 1.82 7.10
N SER A 94 3.72 1.98 7.95
CA SER A 94 2.91 3.19 8.02
C SER A 94 3.49 4.19 9.01
N CYS A 95 3.50 5.47 8.62
CA CYS A 95 3.87 6.63 9.42
C CYS A 95 2.68 7.60 9.47
N HIS A 96 2.54 8.29 10.61
CA HIS A 96 1.45 9.22 10.85
C HIS A 96 1.94 10.64 11.14
N SER A 97 3.26 10.86 11.09
CA SER A 97 3.90 12.18 11.18
C SER A 97 5.18 12.23 10.34
N PHE A 98 5.68 13.43 10.10
CA PHE A 98 6.95 13.63 9.39
C PHE A 98 8.16 13.14 10.21
N GLU A 99 8.10 13.24 11.53
CA GLU A 99 9.13 12.73 12.43
C GLU A 99 9.25 11.21 12.31
N GLU A 100 8.13 10.49 12.21
CA GLU A 100 8.13 9.05 11.96
C GLU A 100 8.75 8.71 10.60
N VAL A 101 8.45 9.50 9.55
CA VAL A 101 9.06 9.32 8.22
C VAL A 101 10.58 9.48 8.32
N VAL A 102 11.06 10.58 8.90
CA VAL A 102 12.50 10.85 9.06
C VAL A 102 13.18 9.74 9.85
N LYS A 103 12.56 9.30 10.94
CA LYS A 103 13.09 8.25 11.82
C LYS A 103 13.25 6.90 11.10
N HIS A 104 12.30 6.55 10.25
CA HIS A 104 12.22 5.19 9.67
C HIS A 104 12.71 5.08 8.23
N LYS A 105 12.84 6.19 7.48
CA LYS A 105 13.13 6.19 6.04
C LYS A 105 14.35 5.37 5.63
N LYS A 106 15.40 5.33 6.46
CA LYS A 106 16.65 4.60 6.16
C LYS A 106 16.50 3.09 6.22
N ASP A 107 15.58 2.59 7.04
CA ASP A 107 15.43 1.18 7.37
C ASP A 107 14.35 0.46 6.54
N TYR A 108 13.66 1.20 5.67
CA TYR A 108 12.52 0.70 4.89
C TYR A 108 12.66 1.03 3.40
N ASP A 109 12.11 0.17 2.55
CA ASP A 109 12.09 0.39 1.10
C ASP A 109 11.13 1.51 0.73
N TYR A 110 9.97 1.57 1.41
CA TYR A 110 9.07 2.71 1.38
C TYR A 110 8.19 2.78 2.63
N LEU A 111 7.65 3.96 2.85
CA LEU A 111 6.79 4.28 3.98
C LEU A 111 5.45 4.82 3.47
N PHE A 112 4.34 4.40 4.08
CA PHE A 112 3.09 5.12 3.91
C PHE A 112 3.06 6.32 4.85
N LEU A 113 2.68 7.49 4.34
CA LEU A 113 2.32 8.65 5.15
C LEU A 113 0.80 8.82 5.09
N SER A 114 0.13 8.78 6.24
CA SER A 114 -1.34 8.80 6.31
C SER A 114 -1.88 9.41 7.60
N PRO A 115 -3.09 9.99 7.55
CA PRO A 115 -3.92 10.23 6.37
C PRO A 115 -3.57 11.54 5.66
N ILE A 116 -3.35 11.50 4.32
CA ILE A 116 -3.03 12.71 3.55
C ILE A 116 -4.28 13.57 3.30
N PHE A 117 -5.43 12.93 3.03
CA PHE A 117 -6.72 13.61 2.83
C PHE A 117 -7.77 13.06 3.78
N ASP A 118 -8.87 13.80 3.93
CA ASP A 118 -10.03 13.33 4.68
C ASP A 118 -10.53 12.00 4.12
N SER A 119 -10.91 11.10 5.01
CA SER A 119 -11.38 9.77 4.59
C SER A 119 -12.75 9.86 3.93
N ILE A 120 -12.85 9.29 2.72
CA ILE A 120 -14.13 9.14 2.01
C ILE A 120 -14.98 8.02 2.65
N SER A 121 -14.33 7.00 3.23
CA SER A 121 -15.00 5.80 3.73
C SER A 121 -15.22 5.75 5.25
N LYS A 122 -14.59 6.64 6.01
CA LYS A 122 -14.72 6.70 7.47
C LYS A 122 -15.07 8.12 7.92
N ALA A 123 -16.32 8.34 8.28
CA ALA A 123 -16.76 9.61 8.85
C ALA A 123 -15.90 9.98 10.08
N GLY A 124 -15.36 11.21 10.10
CA GLY A 124 -14.55 11.72 11.21
C GLY A 124 -13.04 11.52 11.12
N TYR A 125 -12.52 10.82 10.12
CA TYR A 125 -11.08 10.72 9.87
C TYR A 125 -10.64 11.92 9.01
N LYS A 126 -10.11 12.94 9.66
CA LYS A 126 -9.58 14.15 9.01
C LYS A 126 -8.13 13.93 8.53
N SER A 127 -7.73 14.71 7.53
CA SER A 127 -6.33 14.84 7.13
C SER A 127 -5.46 15.15 8.35
N GLY A 128 -4.30 14.49 8.41
CA GLY A 128 -3.29 14.79 9.43
C GLY A 128 -2.36 15.93 9.05
N PHE A 129 -2.47 16.46 7.81
CA PHE A 129 -1.54 17.42 7.24
C PHE A 129 -2.29 18.49 6.43
N ASN A 130 -1.85 19.73 6.51
CA ASN A 130 -2.32 20.78 5.62
C ASN A 130 -1.39 20.94 4.40
N ASP A 131 -1.84 21.69 3.37
CA ASP A 131 -1.10 21.86 2.12
C ASP A 131 0.26 22.51 2.32
N GLN A 132 0.38 23.47 3.25
CA GLN A 132 1.63 24.17 3.55
C GLN A 132 2.65 23.21 4.17
N GLU A 133 2.24 22.38 5.12
CA GLU A 133 3.09 21.37 5.76
C GLU A 133 3.58 20.33 4.75
N LEU A 134 2.70 19.87 3.84
CA LEU A 134 3.08 18.93 2.77
C LEU A 134 4.10 19.56 1.81
N LEU A 135 3.93 20.83 1.45
CA LEU A 135 4.87 21.54 0.58
C LEU A 135 6.23 21.71 1.25
N GLU A 136 6.27 22.10 2.52
CA GLU A 136 7.51 22.24 3.30
C GLU A 136 8.23 20.91 3.46
N ALA A 137 7.49 19.81 3.74
CA ALA A 137 8.04 18.46 3.82
C ALA A 137 8.59 17.96 2.48
N SER A 138 7.96 18.33 1.37
CA SER A 138 8.47 18.07 0.03
C SER A 138 9.76 18.84 -0.26
N ASN A 139 9.77 20.14 0.01
CA ASN A 139 10.93 21.00 -0.24
C ASN A 139 12.15 20.63 0.62
N SER A 140 11.91 20.12 1.82
CA SER A 140 12.99 19.65 2.73
C SER A 140 13.45 18.22 2.46
N GLY A 141 12.85 17.52 1.48
CA GLY A 141 13.18 16.13 1.15
C GLY A 141 12.68 15.08 2.17
N ILE A 142 11.77 15.49 3.07
CA ILE A 142 11.06 14.51 3.93
C ILE A 142 10.14 13.65 3.08
N ILE A 143 9.41 14.27 2.14
CA ILE A 143 8.65 13.56 1.11
C ILE A 143 9.56 13.39 -0.11
N ASP A 144 9.75 12.14 -0.55
CA ASP A 144 10.55 11.75 -1.71
C ASP A 144 10.02 10.44 -2.33
N GLU A 145 10.82 9.81 -3.20
CA GLU A 145 10.47 8.56 -3.89
C GLU A 145 10.18 7.35 -2.96
N LYS A 146 10.57 7.43 -1.68
CA LYS A 146 10.27 6.41 -0.67
C LYS A 146 8.97 6.67 0.10
N VAL A 147 8.34 7.82 -0.06
CA VAL A 147 7.12 8.15 0.68
C VAL A 147 5.89 7.99 -0.21
N ILE A 148 4.96 7.15 0.23
CA ILE A 148 3.73 6.80 -0.46
C ILE A 148 2.55 7.46 0.24
N ALA A 149 1.77 8.25 -0.49
CA ALA A 149 0.57 8.89 0.03
C ALA A 149 -0.55 7.87 0.27
N LEU A 150 -1.13 7.87 1.48
CA LEU A 150 -2.25 7.01 1.84
C LEU A 150 -3.31 7.82 2.62
N GLY A 151 -4.58 7.42 2.51
CA GLY A 151 -5.72 8.04 3.18
C GLY A 151 -6.41 9.11 2.34
N GLY A 152 -7.66 8.85 1.97
CA GLY A 152 -8.47 9.73 1.13
C GLY A 152 -7.92 9.98 -0.28
N VAL A 153 -6.95 9.18 -0.71
CA VAL A 153 -6.35 9.28 -2.03
C VAL A 153 -7.29 8.73 -3.09
N THR A 154 -7.47 9.50 -4.16
CA THR A 154 -8.21 9.17 -5.38
C THR A 154 -7.36 9.52 -6.60
N PHE A 155 -7.72 9.02 -7.76
CA PHE A 155 -6.90 9.19 -8.97
C PHE A 155 -6.74 10.65 -9.40
N ASP A 156 -7.78 11.48 -9.23
CA ASP A 156 -7.75 12.91 -9.53
C ASP A 156 -6.72 13.69 -8.69
N LYS A 157 -6.30 13.13 -7.56
CA LYS A 157 -5.28 13.72 -6.67
C LYS A 157 -3.84 13.34 -7.04
N ILE A 158 -3.64 12.36 -7.93
CA ILE A 158 -2.30 11.92 -8.35
C ILE A 158 -1.45 13.06 -8.91
N PRO A 159 -1.95 13.94 -9.81
CA PRO A 159 -1.14 15.05 -10.32
C PRO A 159 -0.64 16.01 -9.24
N TYR A 160 -1.45 16.26 -8.20
CA TYR A 160 -1.06 17.06 -7.04
C TYR A 160 0.03 16.37 -6.21
N LEU A 161 -0.17 15.08 -5.88
CA LEU A 161 0.80 14.31 -5.10
C LEU A 161 2.14 14.13 -5.83
N LYS A 162 2.10 14.02 -7.16
CA LYS A 162 3.31 13.98 -8.00
C LYS A 162 4.12 15.27 -7.89
N LYS A 163 3.46 16.45 -7.84
CA LYS A 163 4.13 17.75 -7.64
C LYS A 163 4.77 17.88 -6.27
N LEU A 164 4.25 17.16 -5.27
CA LEU A 164 4.80 17.09 -3.91
C LEU A 164 5.88 15.99 -3.75
N ASN A 165 6.40 15.45 -4.83
CA ASN A 165 7.48 14.45 -4.86
C ASN A 165 7.15 13.11 -4.17
N PHE A 166 5.88 12.78 -3.94
CA PHE A 166 5.53 11.44 -3.46
C PHE A 166 5.98 10.36 -4.46
N GLY A 167 6.64 9.31 -3.97
CA GLY A 167 7.08 8.18 -4.78
C GLY A 167 5.95 7.29 -5.28
N GLY A 168 4.78 7.39 -4.66
CA GLY A 168 3.60 6.63 -5.03
C GLY A 168 2.35 7.04 -4.28
N VAL A 169 1.26 6.38 -4.63
CA VAL A 169 -0.05 6.48 -3.98
C VAL A 169 -0.56 5.11 -3.58
N ALA A 170 -1.25 5.03 -2.44
CA ALA A 170 -1.92 3.82 -2.00
C ALA A 170 -3.40 4.07 -1.77
N MET A 171 -4.24 3.16 -2.23
CA MET A 171 -5.68 3.27 -2.16
C MET A 171 -6.31 2.00 -1.61
N ILE A 172 -7.39 2.17 -0.81
CA ILE A 172 -8.24 1.11 -0.31
C ILE A 172 -9.61 1.30 -0.95
N GLY A 173 -10.25 0.24 -1.42
CA GLY A 173 -11.64 0.28 -1.89
C GLY A 173 -11.93 1.11 -3.15
N GLY A 174 -11.31 2.27 -3.34
CA GLY A 174 -11.49 3.10 -4.53
C GLY A 174 -10.99 2.43 -5.83
N LEU A 175 -10.12 1.44 -5.71
CA LEU A 175 -9.61 0.62 -6.83
C LEU A 175 -10.56 -0.54 -7.21
N TYR A 176 -11.56 -0.82 -6.41
CA TYR A 176 -12.51 -1.90 -6.69
C TYR A 176 -13.60 -1.50 -7.69
N ASN A 177 -13.67 -0.22 -8.09
CA ASN A 177 -14.44 0.20 -9.24
C ASN A 177 -13.59 0.04 -10.50
N LEU A 178 -13.67 -1.12 -11.13
CA LEU A 178 -12.88 -1.50 -12.31
C LEU A 178 -13.13 -0.57 -13.52
N GLU A 179 -14.29 0.06 -13.62
CA GLU A 179 -14.60 1.02 -14.70
C GLU A 179 -13.73 2.29 -14.58
N ILE A 180 -13.44 2.73 -13.35
CA ILE A 180 -12.55 3.88 -13.12
C ILE A 180 -11.11 3.52 -13.49
N LEU A 181 -10.67 2.30 -13.23
CA LEU A 181 -9.34 1.82 -13.62
C LEU A 181 -9.16 1.77 -15.14
N ASP A 182 -10.14 1.25 -15.87
CA ASP A 182 -10.10 1.18 -17.35
C ASP A 182 -10.05 2.57 -18.01
N PHE A 183 -10.67 3.58 -17.38
CA PHE A 183 -10.62 4.97 -17.86
C PHE A 183 -9.22 5.59 -17.70
N LEU A 184 -8.50 5.24 -16.65
CA LEU A 184 -7.21 5.87 -16.28
C LEU A 184 -6.03 5.29 -17.05
N ILE A 185 -6.06 3.99 -17.35
CA ILE A 185 -5.04 3.31 -18.16
C ILE A 185 -5.07 3.78 -19.62
N LYS A 186 -6.22 4.27 -20.09
CA LYS A 186 -6.38 4.78 -21.47
C LYS A 186 -5.92 6.23 -21.67
N GLN A 187 -5.42 6.91 -20.61
CA GLN A 187 -4.95 8.31 -20.69
C GLN A 187 -3.40 8.45 -20.67
N GLU A 188 -2.66 7.34 -20.65
CA GLU A 188 -1.22 7.28 -20.95
C GLU A 188 -0.98 6.88 -22.41
#